data_f889bd38e597a3cf672c1172b461f21e
#
_entry.id   f889bd38e597a3cf672c1172b461f21e
#
_cell.length_a   1.000
_cell.length_b   1.000
_cell.length_c   1.000
_cell.angle_alpha   90.00
_cell.angle_beta   90.00
_cell.angle_gamma   90.00
#
_symmetry.space_group_name_H-M   'P 1'
#
loop_
_entity.id
_entity.type
_entity.pdbx_description
1 polymer ?
#
loop_
_entity_poly.entity_id
_entity_poly.type
_entity_poly.pdbx_seq_one_letter_code
_entity_poly.pdbx_strand_id
1 'polypeptide(L)'
;MFILLRNPYDIGDRISIDGPNDQPASDGVFTWFVEDVSLYFTTVRLGATNECATIANSSLALSRIVNAARSRKAIVYVNLKLGIDVPYAKIQVFKNAVESFVKARPREWLSCHAIYATRVEADLGFIAYVVELQHRDSWQHVGGILESKAAVVSFCLEVQKQLGMRYRAPPTPVDLSFNKGAGAYSRSVMQGTISENDGSQSSQDRATSFVGNRNRTQSEELRNVASMFEGLGND
;
A
#
# COMPACT_ATOMS: atom_id res chain seq x y z
N MET A 1 -34.67 -20.62 -8.97
CA MET A 1 -34.22 -21.94 -9.48
C MET A 1 -33.14 -21.85 -10.57
N PHE A 2 -32.77 -20.69 -11.09
CA PHE A 2 -31.85 -20.56 -12.23
C PHE A 2 -30.35 -20.57 -11.87
N ILE A 3 -29.96 -20.37 -10.60
CA ILE A 3 -28.54 -20.33 -10.21
C ILE A 3 -27.84 -21.67 -10.44
N LEU A 4 -28.47 -22.78 -10.07
CA LEU A 4 -27.90 -24.12 -10.26
C LEU A 4 -27.72 -24.47 -11.74
N LEU A 5 -28.62 -23.98 -12.63
CA LEU A 5 -28.48 -24.20 -14.08
C LEU A 5 -27.41 -23.33 -14.72
N ARG A 6 -27.17 -22.12 -14.23
CA ARG A 6 -26.14 -21.20 -14.74
C ARG A 6 -24.76 -21.50 -14.18
N ASN A 7 -24.71 -22.15 -13.02
CA ASN A 7 -23.50 -22.49 -12.29
C ASN A 7 -22.48 -21.33 -12.26
N PRO A 8 -22.83 -20.14 -11.70
CA PRO A 8 -21.95 -18.98 -11.70
C PRO A 8 -20.75 -19.16 -10.76
N TYR A 9 -20.81 -20.07 -9.81
CA TYR A 9 -19.78 -20.40 -8.84
C TYR A 9 -19.89 -21.87 -8.40
N ASP A 10 -18.80 -22.39 -7.84
CA ASP A 10 -18.71 -23.71 -7.22
C ASP A 10 -18.34 -23.59 -5.72
N ILE A 11 -18.48 -24.69 -4.99
CA ILE A 11 -18.02 -24.76 -3.59
C ILE A 11 -16.51 -24.49 -3.55
N GLY A 12 -16.07 -23.61 -2.65
CA GLY A 12 -14.69 -23.16 -2.51
C GLY A 12 -14.34 -21.93 -3.35
N ASP A 13 -15.18 -21.50 -4.28
CA ASP A 13 -14.95 -20.28 -5.03
C ASP A 13 -15.02 -19.04 -4.15
N ARG A 14 -14.13 -18.10 -4.41
CA ARG A 14 -14.19 -16.76 -3.84
C ARG A 14 -15.04 -15.88 -4.76
N ILE A 15 -16.13 -15.36 -4.24
CA ILE A 15 -17.08 -14.54 -4.98
C ILE A 15 -17.27 -13.17 -4.32
N SER A 16 -17.59 -12.17 -5.12
CA SER A 16 -18.12 -10.89 -4.66
C SER A 16 -19.55 -10.75 -5.18
N ILE A 17 -20.45 -10.42 -4.26
CA ILE A 17 -21.86 -10.18 -4.54
C ILE A 17 -22.07 -8.70 -4.44
N ASP A 18 -22.23 -8.03 -5.56
CA ASP A 18 -22.37 -6.58 -5.57
C ASP A 18 -23.82 -6.16 -5.35
N GLY A 19 -23.97 -5.29 -4.37
CA GLY A 19 -25.03 -4.32 -4.34
C GLY A 19 -24.83 -3.23 -5.42
N PRO A 20 -25.75 -2.29 -5.54
CA PRO A 20 -25.77 -1.27 -6.61
C PRO A 20 -24.59 -0.26 -6.62
N ASN A 21 -23.63 -0.37 -5.73
CA ASN A 21 -22.50 0.54 -5.65
C ASN A 21 -21.23 -0.13 -6.21
N ASP A 22 -20.79 0.37 -7.35
CA ASP A 22 -19.64 -0.05 -8.16
C ASP A 22 -18.24 0.13 -7.49
N GLN A 23 -18.11 -0.15 -6.22
CA GLN A 23 -16.76 -0.22 -5.63
C GLN A 23 -16.08 -1.52 -6.05
N PRO A 24 -14.95 -1.46 -6.77
CA PRO A 24 -14.24 -2.67 -7.11
C PRO A 24 -13.79 -3.36 -5.83
N ALA A 25 -14.13 -4.64 -5.70
CA ALA A 25 -13.76 -5.50 -4.57
C ALA A 25 -12.24 -5.78 -4.50
N SER A 26 -11.42 -4.84 -4.95
CA SER A 26 -9.96 -4.97 -5.08
C SER A 26 -9.23 -5.13 -3.75
N ASP A 27 -9.85 -4.73 -2.63
CA ASP A 27 -9.19 -4.80 -1.32
C ASP A 27 -9.64 -6.01 -0.47
N GLY A 28 -10.47 -6.89 -1.02
CA GLY A 28 -10.83 -8.15 -0.40
C GLY A 28 -11.82 -8.09 0.78
N VAL A 29 -12.27 -6.91 1.16
CA VAL A 29 -13.07 -6.69 2.37
C VAL A 29 -14.46 -7.29 2.29
N PHE A 30 -15.10 -7.27 1.11
CA PHE A 30 -16.46 -7.78 0.90
C PHE A 30 -16.49 -8.98 -0.06
N THR A 31 -15.65 -9.96 0.18
CA THR A 31 -15.62 -11.19 -0.61
C THR A 31 -15.99 -12.37 0.22
N TRP A 32 -16.74 -13.29 -0.39
CA TRP A 32 -17.30 -14.46 0.20
C TRP A 32 -16.68 -15.72 -0.36
N PHE A 33 -16.44 -16.70 0.49
CA PHE A 33 -16.13 -18.06 0.06
C PHE A 33 -17.40 -18.89 0.09
N VAL A 34 -17.68 -19.59 -0.98
CA VAL A 34 -18.83 -20.48 -1.09
C VAL A 34 -18.53 -21.77 -0.31
N GLU A 35 -19.33 -22.07 0.72
CA GLU A 35 -19.17 -23.27 1.54
C GLU A 35 -20.13 -24.39 1.14
N ASP A 36 -21.37 -24.04 0.84
CA ASP A 36 -22.39 -25.01 0.42
C ASP A 36 -23.39 -24.38 -0.56
N VAL A 37 -23.90 -25.19 -1.47
CA VAL A 37 -24.89 -24.77 -2.47
C VAL A 37 -26.04 -25.77 -2.47
N SER A 38 -27.17 -25.37 -1.88
CA SER A 38 -28.39 -26.14 -1.89
C SER A 38 -29.38 -25.65 -2.95
N LEU A 39 -30.53 -26.31 -3.09
CA LEU A 39 -31.52 -25.94 -4.10
C LEU A 39 -32.07 -24.50 -3.91
N TYR A 40 -32.23 -24.06 -2.67
CA TYR A 40 -32.89 -22.79 -2.35
C TYR A 40 -31.94 -21.76 -1.76
N PHE A 41 -30.85 -22.18 -1.16
CA PHE A 41 -29.92 -21.32 -0.42
C PHE A 41 -28.48 -21.65 -0.78
N THR A 42 -27.63 -20.66 -0.72
CA THR A 42 -26.18 -20.78 -0.76
C THR A 42 -25.60 -20.30 0.56
N THR A 43 -24.78 -21.12 1.20
CA THR A 43 -24.04 -20.77 2.40
C THR A 43 -22.69 -20.22 2.00
N VAL A 44 -22.37 -19.03 2.49
CA VAL A 44 -21.13 -18.32 2.19
C VAL A 44 -20.45 -17.87 3.48
N ARG A 45 -19.13 -17.77 3.46
CA ARG A 45 -18.33 -17.28 4.58
C ARG A 45 -17.57 -16.03 4.17
N LEU A 46 -17.67 -14.96 4.97
CA LEU A 46 -16.97 -13.70 4.72
C LEU A 46 -15.45 -13.91 4.87
N GLY A 47 -14.70 -13.52 3.84
CA GLY A 47 -13.24 -13.74 3.81
C GLY A 47 -12.45 -12.95 4.85
N ALA A 48 -12.99 -11.84 5.36
CA ALA A 48 -12.33 -10.99 6.33
C ALA A 48 -12.52 -11.45 7.79
N THR A 49 -13.75 -11.89 8.17
CA THR A 49 -14.14 -12.15 9.55
C THR A 49 -14.49 -13.62 9.84
N ASN A 50 -14.56 -14.45 8.79
CA ASN A 50 -15.04 -15.83 8.85
C ASN A 50 -16.51 -16.00 9.29
N GLU A 51 -17.30 -14.93 9.26
CA GLU A 51 -18.73 -15.00 9.53
C GLU A 51 -19.45 -15.73 8.40
N CYS A 52 -20.36 -16.65 8.75
CA CYS A 52 -21.16 -17.38 7.78
C CYS A 52 -22.49 -16.67 7.53
N ALA A 53 -22.91 -16.63 6.28
CA ALA A 53 -24.21 -16.14 5.88
C ALA A 53 -24.91 -17.13 4.95
N THR A 54 -26.23 -17.25 5.09
CA THR A 54 -27.05 -18.04 4.18
C THR A 54 -27.90 -17.09 3.33
N ILE A 55 -27.74 -17.19 2.02
CA ILE A 55 -28.37 -16.29 1.05
C ILE A 55 -29.33 -17.10 0.17
N ALA A 56 -30.54 -16.58 -0.01
CA ALA A 56 -31.51 -17.23 -0.90
C ALA A 56 -31.03 -17.18 -2.36
N ASN A 57 -31.11 -18.28 -3.08
CA ASN A 57 -30.68 -18.38 -4.48
C ASN A 57 -31.51 -17.46 -5.41
N SER A 58 -32.72 -17.12 -5.01
CA SER A 58 -33.55 -16.14 -5.72
C SER A 58 -32.94 -14.73 -5.69
N SER A 59 -32.39 -14.30 -4.56
CA SER A 59 -31.68 -13.02 -4.44
C SER A 59 -30.39 -13.00 -5.24
N LEU A 60 -29.59 -14.07 -5.13
CA LEU A 60 -28.33 -14.20 -5.88
C LEU A 60 -28.55 -14.21 -7.39
N ALA A 61 -29.67 -14.75 -7.87
CA ALA A 61 -30.00 -14.78 -9.30
C ALA A 61 -30.19 -13.39 -9.91
N LEU A 62 -30.51 -12.39 -9.10
CA LEU A 62 -30.71 -10.99 -9.49
C LEU A 62 -29.47 -10.11 -9.24
N SER A 63 -28.48 -10.62 -8.52
CA SER A 63 -27.26 -9.90 -8.18
C SER A 63 -26.18 -10.12 -9.23
N ARG A 64 -25.27 -9.14 -9.37
CA ARG A 64 -24.02 -9.32 -10.13
C ARG A 64 -23.06 -10.16 -9.27
N ILE A 65 -22.63 -11.28 -9.78
CA ILE A 65 -21.69 -12.16 -9.11
C ILE A 65 -20.37 -12.11 -9.85
N VAL A 66 -19.32 -11.65 -9.16
CA VAL A 66 -17.94 -11.69 -9.65
C VAL A 66 -17.24 -12.88 -9.04
N ASN A 67 -16.79 -13.82 -9.86
CA ASN A 67 -16.10 -15.02 -9.42
C ASN A 67 -14.60 -14.86 -9.60
N ALA A 68 -13.86 -14.85 -8.50
CA ALA A 68 -12.40 -14.67 -8.47
C ALA A 68 -11.66 -15.92 -8.98
N ALA A 69 -12.19 -17.11 -8.73
CA ALA A 69 -11.59 -18.37 -9.19
C ALA A 69 -11.62 -18.50 -10.72
N ARG A 70 -12.72 -18.06 -11.35
CA ARG A 70 -12.90 -18.08 -12.81
C ARG A 70 -12.35 -16.84 -13.49
N SER A 71 -11.88 -15.84 -12.72
CA SER A 71 -11.28 -14.62 -13.23
C SER A 71 -9.88 -14.88 -13.79
N ARG A 72 -9.44 -13.99 -14.67
CA ARG A 72 -8.07 -13.99 -15.19
C ARG A 72 -7.09 -13.60 -14.09
N LYS A 73 -5.81 -13.50 -14.49
CA LYS A 73 -4.72 -13.05 -13.62
C LYS A 73 -5.03 -11.70 -12.96
N ALA A 74 -4.74 -11.58 -11.67
CA ALA A 74 -5.04 -10.38 -10.91
C ALA A 74 -4.24 -9.17 -11.41
N ILE A 75 -4.91 -8.03 -11.53
CA ILE A 75 -4.27 -6.73 -11.72
C ILE A 75 -4.25 -6.05 -10.36
N VAL A 76 -3.06 -5.61 -9.94
CA VAL A 76 -2.81 -4.98 -8.65
C VAL A 76 -2.41 -3.54 -8.86
N TYR A 77 -3.06 -2.64 -8.16
CA TYR A 77 -2.76 -1.21 -8.18
C TYR A 77 -2.01 -0.80 -6.92
N VAL A 78 -0.89 -0.12 -7.10
CA VAL A 78 -0.13 0.50 -6.00
C VAL A 78 -0.18 2.01 -6.19
N ASN A 79 -0.85 2.69 -5.25
CA ASN A 79 -1.01 4.13 -5.25
C ASN A 79 0.14 4.79 -4.51
N LEU A 80 0.80 5.75 -5.14
CA LEU A 80 1.94 6.48 -4.62
C LEU A 80 1.67 7.99 -4.69
N LYS A 81 2.22 8.74 -3.74
CA LYS A 81 2.19 10.20 -3.75
C LYS A 81 3.62 10.71 -3.89
N LEU A 82 3.88 11.48 -4.93
CA LEU A 82 5.17 12.13 -5.19
C LEU A 82 5.01 13.64 -5.06
N GLY A 83 6.01 14.32 -4.52
CA GLY A 83 6.01 15.78 -4.48
C GLY A 83 5.99 16.39 -5.89
N ILE A 84 5.32 17.50 -6.05
CA ILE A 84 5.22 18.21 -7.33
C ILE A 84 6.59 18.71 -7.84
N ASP A 85 7.53 18.93 -6.91
CA ASP A 85 8.89 19.41 -7.20
C ASP A 85 9.84 18.30 -7.69
N VAL A 86 9.36 17.06 -7.79
CA VAL A 86 10.21 15.93 -8.19
C VAL A 86 10.54 16.01 -9.67
N PRO A 87 11.83 16.09 -10.07
CA PRO A 87 12.23 16.15 -11.48
C PRO A 87 11.79 14.90 -12.23
N TYR A 88 11.37 15.09 -13.48
CA TYR A 88 10.92 13.99 -14.35
C TYR A 88 11.99 12.90 -14.55
N ALA A 89 13.27 13.27 -14.59
CA ALA A 89 14.38 12.32 -14.68
C ALA A 89 14.38 11.30 -13.53
N LYS A 90 14.12 11.74 -12.29
CA LYS A 90 14.00 10.84 -11.15
C LYS A 90 12.80 9.88 -11.24
N ILE A 91 11.70 10.36 -11.82
CA ILE A 91 10.52 9.53 -12.07
C ILE A 91 10.85 8.43 -13.09
N GLN A 92 11.65 8.69 -14.09
CA GLN A 92 12.08 7.67 -15.05
C GLN A 92 12.99 6.63 -14.40
N VAL A 93 13.95 7.05 -13.57
CA VAL A 93 14.79 6.11 -12.78
C VAL A 93 13.93 5.24 -11.87
N PHE A 94 12.95 5.85 -11.18
CA PHE A 94 12.00 5.13 -10.35
C PHE A 94 11.21 4.07 -11.15
N LYS A 95 10.69 4.43 -12.33
CA LYS A 95 9.98 3.49 -13.21
C LYS A 95 10.86 2.30 -13.59
N ASN A 96 12.08 2.55 -14.03
CA ASN A 96 13.03 1.51 -14.42
C ASN A 96 13.36 0.58 -13.25
N ALA A 97 13.51 1.14 -12.03
CA ALA A 97 13.77 0.35 -10.83
C ALA A 97 12.58 -0.58 -10.49
N VAL A 98 11.35 -0.09 -10.56
CA VAL A 98 10.14 -0.89 -10.32
C VAL A 98 9.99 -1.99 -11.38
N GLU A 99 10.23 -1.68 -12.66
CA GLU A 99 10.19 -2.68 -13.72
C GLU A 99 11.24 -3.78 -13.52
N SER A 100 12.46 -3.40 -13.13
CA SER A 100 13.54 -4.35 -12.82
C SER A 100 13.19 -5.24 -11.64
N PHE A 101 12.60 -4.68 -10.58
CA PHE A 101 12.12 -5.43 -9.43
C PHE A 101 11.07 -6.48 -9.80
N VAL A 102 10.10 -6.10 -10.64
CA VAL A 102 9.05 -6.99 -11.13
C VAL A 102 9.65 -8.12 -11.99
N LYS A 103 10.57 -7.79 -12.90
CA LYS A 103 11.27 -8.77 -13.76
C LYS A 103 12.10 -9.75 -12.95
N ALA A 104 12.69 -9.32 -11.83
CA ALA A 104 13.46 -10.19 -10.94
C ALA A 104 12.61 -11.22 -10.17
N ARG A 105 11.28 -11.04 -10.14
CA ARG A 105 10.33 -11.91 -9.41
C ARG A 105 9.30 -12.58 -10.31
N PRO A 106 9.71 -13.40 -11.29
CA PRO A 106 8.79 -14.00 -12.27
C PRO A 106 7.83 -15.03 -11.67
N ARG A 107 8.07 -15.47 -10.44
CA ARG A 107 7.16 -16.39 -9.73
C ARG A 107 5.90 -15.69 -9.24
N GLU A 108 5.99 -14.40 -8.89
CA GLU A 108 4.89 -13.60 -8.36
C GLU A 108 4.25 -12.75 -9.47
N TRP A 109 5.07 -12.08 -10.25
CA TRP A 109 4.64 -11.07 -11.21
C TRP A 109 4.80 -11.54 -12.65
N LEU A 110 3.84 -11.21 -13.50
CA LEU A 110 3.91 -11.44 -14.95
C LEU A 110 4.50 -10.23 -15.69
N SER A 111 4.02 -9.05 -15.33
CA SER A 111 4.45 -7.81 -15.99
C SER A 111 4.12 -6.57 -15.16
N CYS A 112 4.84 -5.50 -15.41
CA CYS A 112 4.45 -4.14 -15.07
C CYS A 112 3.73 -3.56 -16.29
N HIS A 113 2.42 -3.31 -16.17
CA HIS A 113 1.61 -2.82 -17.30
C HIS A 113 1.87 -1.35 -17.55
N ALA A 114 1.78 -0.53 -16.50
CA ALA A 114 1.96 0.90 -16.62
C ALA A 114 2.34 1.56 -15.29
N ILE A 115 3.03 2.71 -15.39
CA ILE A 115 3.27 3.62 -14.28
C ILE A 115 2.92 5.02 -14.77
N TYR A 116 1.83 5.59 -14.27
CA TYR A 116 1.30 6.85 -14.76
C TYR A 116 0.76 7.73 -13.63
N ALA A 117 0.75 9.04 -13.91
CA ALA A 117 0.12 10.02 -13.04
C ALA A 117 -1.40 9.99 -13.24
N THR A 118 -2.16 9.91 -12.16
CA THR A 118 -3.63 9.91 -12.21
C THR A 118 -4.22 11.25 -11.86
N ARG A 119 -3.59 11.97 -10.93
CA ARG A 119 -4.12 13.22 -10.41
C ARG A 119 -3.00 14.15 -9.94
N VAL A 120 -3.17 15.43 -10.22
CA VAL A 120 -2.29 16.49 -9.72
C VAL A 120 -3.06 17.31 -8.70
N GLU A 121 -2.57 17.36 -7.48
CA GLU A 121 -3.13 18.12 -6.37
C GLU A 121 -2.18 19.28 -6.06
N ALA A 122 -2.32 20.37 -6.83
CA ALA A 122 -1.44 21.52 -6.70
C ALA A 122 -1.51 22.16 -5.31
N ASP A 123 -2.72 22.26 -4.74
CA ASP A 123 -2.97 22.84 -3.42
C ASP A 123 -2.31 22.03 -2.30
N LEU A 124 -2.20 20.72 -2.48
CA LEU A 124 -1.57 19.80 -1.52
C LEU A 124 -0.10 19.51 -1.88
N GLY A 125 0.39 20.00 -3.03
CA GLY A 125 1.78 19.87 -3.44
C GLY A 125 2.22 18.46 -3.83
N PHE A 126 1.30 17.58 -4.29
CA PHE A 126 1.65 16.23 -4.73
C PHE A 126 0.98 15.82 -6.05
N ILE A 127 1.58 14.84 -6.68
CA ILE A 127 1.04 14.14 -7.83
C ILE A 127 0.79 12.70 -7.42
N ALA A 128 -0.44 12.20 -7.64
CA ALA A 128 -0.79 10.81 -7.43
C ALA A 128 -0.33 9.97 -8.63
N TYR A 129 0.49 8.97 -8.37
CA TYR A 129 0.94 7.98 -9.34
C TYR A 129 0.34 6.62 -9.02
N VAL A 130 0.06 5.87 -10.06
CA VAL A 130 -0.39 4.49 -9.96
C VAL A 130 0.60 3.59 -10.68
N VAL A 131 1.01 2.53 -10.00
CA VAL A 131 1.76 1.42 -10.58
C VAL A 131 0.76 0.28 -10.78
N GLU A 132 0.57 -0.13 -12.02
CA GLU A 132 -0.31 -1.21 -12.44
C GLU A 132 0.52 -2.46 -12.74
N LEU A 133 0.30 -3.51 -11.95
CA LEU A 133 1.06 -4.75 -11.99
C LEU A 133 0.14 -5.94 -12.25
N GLN A 134 0.56 -6.87 -13.08
CA GLN A 134 -0.15 -8.13 -13.29
C GLN A 134 0.48 -9.23 -12.45
N HIS A 135 -0.30 -9.78 -11.51
CA HIS A 135 0.10 -10.92 -10.71
C HIS A 135 -0.05 -12.24 -11.46
N ARG A 136 0.69 -13.27 -11.07
CA ARG A 136 0.57 -14.60 -11.68
C ARG A 136 -0.72 -15.32 -11.28
N ASP A 137 -1.18 -15.11 -10.05
CA ASP A 137 -2.40 -15.73 -9.54
C ASP A 137 -3.64 -14.90 -9.84
N SER A 138 -4.80 -15.55 -9.78
CA SER A 138 -6.10 -14.88 -9.78
C SER A 138 -6.44 -14.38 -8.37
N TRP A 139 -7.45 -13.51 -8.26
CA TRP A 139 -7.93 -13.00 -6.98
C TRP A 139 -8.50 -14.08 -6.03
N GLN A 140 -8.55 -15.34 -6.46
CA GLN A 140 -8.85 -16.48 -5.59
C GLN A 140 -7.82 -16.58 -4.44
N HIS A 141 -6.54 -16.34 -4.75
CA HIS A 141 -5.41 -16.41 -3.81
C HIS A 141 -5.02 -15.03 -3.26
N VAL A 142 -6.00 -14.30 -2.71
CA VAL A 142 -5.83 -12.92 -2.26
C VAL A 142 -4.70 -12.74 -1.25
N GLY A 143 -4.47 -13.69 -0.34
CA GLY A 143 -3.41 -13.60 0.68
C GLY A 143 -2.02 -13.43 0.04
N GLY A 144 -1.65 -14.30 -0.90
CA GLY A 144 -0.38 -14.21 -1.61
C GLY A 144 -0.24 -12.93 -2.44
N ILE A 145 -1.36 -12.48 -3.06
CA ILE A 145 -1.38 -11.23 -3.83
C ILE A 145 -1.13 -10.01 -2.92
N LEU A 146 -1.75 -9.98 -1.74
CA LEU A 146 -1.55 -8.87 -0.79
C LEU A 146 -0.14 -8.85 -0.20
N GLU A 147 0.44 -10.01 0.05
CA GLU A 147 1.84 -10.13 0.48
C GLU A 147 2.79 -9.62 -0.59
N SER A 148 2.63 -10.06 -1.84
CA SER A 148 3.40 -9.58 -2.98
C SER A 148 3.21 -8.07 -3.20
N LYS A 149 1.98 -7.54 -3.04
CA LYS A 149 1.70 -6.10 -3.09
C LYS A 149 2.46 -5.34 -2.00
N ALA A 150 2.46 -5.85 -0.76
CA ALA A 150 3.17 -5.23 0.35
C ALA A 150 4.68 -5.16 0.09
N ALA A 151 5.27 -6.20 -0.51
CA ALA A 151 6.68 -6.20 -0.91
C ALA A 151 6.99 -5.11 -1.95
N VAL A 152 6.13 -4.94 -2.98
CA VAL A 152 6.27 -3.87 -3.97
C VAL A 152 6.14 -2.49 -3.33
N VAL A 153 5.15 -2.29 -2.46
CA VAL A 153 4.97 -1.01 -1.75
C VAL A 153 6.21 -0.64 -0.94
N SER A 154 6.75 -1.61 -0.20
CA SER A 154 7.96 -1.41 0.60
C SER A 154 9.17 -1.06 -0.27
N PHE A 155 9.33 -1.77 -1.40
CA PHE A 155 10.37 -1.46 -2.39
C PHE A 155 10.21 -0.05 -2.97
N CYS A 156 9.00 0.32 -3.40
CA CYS A 156 8.72 1.66 -3.92
C CYS A 156 9.06 2.76 -2.91
N LEU A 157 8.71 2.56 -1.64
CA LEU A 157 9.04 3.51 -0.57
C LEU A 157 10.56 3.65 -0.36
N GLU A 158 11.29 2.53 -0.44
CA GLU A 158 12.74 2.56 -0.28
C GLU A 158 13.41 3.29 -1.44
N VAL A 159 13.03 2.99 -2.69
CA VAL A 159 13.55 3.69 -3.87
C VAL A 159 13.21 5.20 -3.82
N GLN A 160 12.00 5.57 -3.37
CA GLN A 160 11.64 6.98 -3.17
C GLN A 160 12.55 7.69 -2.17
N LYS A 161 12.90 7.02 -1.07
CA LYS A 161 13.83 7.57 -0.07
C LYS A 161 15.24 7.76 -0.65
N GLN A 162 15.76 6.76 -1.37
CA GLN A 162 17.08 6.81 -1.98
C GLN A 162 17.19 7.90 -3.04
N LEU A 163 16.15 8.08 -3.87
CA LEU A 163 16.10 9.14 -4.88
C LEU A 163 15.79 10.52 -4.29
N GLY A 164 15.51 10.61 -2.99
CA GLY A 164 15.12 11.85 -2.34
C GLY A 164 13.78 12.41 -2.82
N MET A 165 12.89 11.56 -3.32
CA MET A 165 11.56 11.90 -3.84
C MET A 165 10.56 12.02 -2.69
N ARG A 166 10.80 12.99 -1.78
CA ARG A 166 9.94 13.17 -0.60
C ARG A 166 8.79 14.10 -0.92
N TYR A 167 7.60 13.70 -0.51
CA TYR A 167 6.47 14.61 -0.41
C TYR A 167 6.59 15.47 0.86
N ARG A 168 6.42 16.77 0.70
CA ARG A 168 6.31 17.73 1.81
C ARG A 168 4.96 18.40 1.68
N ALA A 169 4.12 18.27 2.70
CA ALA A 169 2.87 19.02 2.75
C ALA A 169 3.17 20.52 2.80
N PRO A 170 2.39 21.36 2.10
CA PRO A 170 2.52 22.81 2.21
C PRO A 170 2.27 23.25 3.65
N PRO A 171 2.93 24.33 4.13
CA PRO A 171 2.69 24.84 5.46
C PRO A 171 1.25 25.34 5.60
N THR A 172 0.57 24.87 6.63
CA THR A 172 -0.78 25.36 6.95
C THR A 172 -0.62 26.69 7.70
N PRO A 173 -1.22 27.80 7.26
CA PRO A 173 -1.23 29.03 8.01
C PRO A 173 -2.00 28.83 9.32
N VAL A 174 -1.36 29.14 10.45
CA VAL A 174 -1.97 29.07 11.77
C VAL A 174 -2.02 30.50 12.32
N ASP A 175 -3.23 31.06 12.44
CA ASP A 175 -3.45 32.32 13.12
C ASP A 175 -3.44 32.10 14.64
N LEU A 176 -2.34 32.50 15.28
CA LEU A 176 -2.23 32.49 16.75
C LEU A 176 -2.80 33.80 17.30
N SER A 177 -4.06 33.83 17.69
CA SER A 177 -4.64 34.92 18.44
C SER A 177 -4.27 34.80 19.93
N PHE A 178 -3.32 35.61 20.39
CA PHE A 178 -3.05 35.72 21.81
C PHE A 178 -4.09 36.63 22.45
N ASN A 179 -4.94 36.07 23.28
CA ASN A 179 -5.87 36.84 24.08
C ASN A 179 -5.05 37.64 25.14
N LYS A 180 -4.99 38.94 25.03
CA LYS A 180 -4.26 39.86 25.92
C LYS A 180 -4.81 39.94 27.38
N GLY A 181 -5.57 38.94 27.80
CA GLY A 181 -6.29 38.94 29.09
C GLY A 181 -5.83 37.94 30.13
N ALA A 182 -4.76 37.18 29.95
CA ALA A 182 -4.24 36.30 31.00
C ALA A 182 -2.75 36.61 31.25
N GLY A 183 -2.48 37.11 32.46
CA GLY A 183 -1.22 37.66 32.92
C GLY A 183 0.05 36.90 32.59
N ALA A 184 1.06 37.68 32.36
CA ALA A 184 2.46 37.49 32.73
C ALA A 184 2.98 36.03 32.92
N TYR A 185 2.94 35.19 31.90
CA TYR A 185 3.80 34.03 31.86
C TYR A 185 4.36 33.82 30.45
N SER A 186 5.69 33.75 30.41
CA SER A 186 6.56 33.39 29.31
C SER A 186 6.95 34.44 28.28
N ARG A 187 7.92 35.23 28.71
CA ARG A 187 8.87 35.88 27.81
C ARG A 187 10.23 35.13 27.75
N SER A 188 10.28 33.86 28.09
CA SER A 188 11.55 33.11 28.26
C SER A 188 11.69 31.83 27.39
N VAL A 189 10.88 31.60 26.37
CA VAL A 189 11.00 30.36 25.57
C VAL A 189 11.22 30.61 24.08
N MET A 190 11.52 31.82 23.62
CA MET A 190 11.84 32.03 22.20
C MET A 190 13.18 32.77 22.00
N GLN A 191 14.22 32.37 22.71
CA GLN A 191 15.61 32.65 22.34
C GLN A 191 16.46 31.42 22.66
N GLY A 192 16.31 30.39 21.88
CA GLY A 192 17.25 29.27 21.75
C GLY A 192 18.26 29.62 20.67
N THR A 193 19.16 30.52 20.98
CA THR A 193 20.43 30.67 20.26
C THR A 193 21.27 29.43 20.48
N ILE A 194 21.68 28.83 19.42
CA ILE A 194 22.79 27.88 19.35
C ILE A 194 24.02 28.56 19.88
N SER A 195 24.56 28.12 21.04
CA SER A 195 25.93 28.38 21.43
C SER A 195 26.51 27.03 21.88
N GLU A 196 27.47 26.57 21.08
CA GLU A 196 28.50 25.63 21.51
C GLU A 196 29.20 26.19 22.74
N ASN A 197 29.36 25.46 23.82
CA ASN A 197 30.65 25.17 24.44
C ASN A 197 30.55 24.32 25.71
N ASP A 198 31.39 23.33 25.69
CA ASP A 198 32.23 22.76 26.78
C ASP A 198 31.75 22.68 28.24
N GLY A 199 31.89 21.46 28.71
CA GLY A 199 32.54 21.26 30.01
C GLY A 199 31.73 20.60 31.12
N SER A 200 32.04 19.34 31.32
CA SER A 200 32.19 18.63 32.62
C SER A 200 30.98 18.25 33.46
N GLN A 201 30.89 16.93 33.57
CA GLN A 201 30.76 16.08 34.78
C GLN A 201 29.44 15.98 35.56
N SER A 202 29.01 14.73 35.53
CA SER A 202 28.64 13.85 36.65
C SER A 202 27.16 13.65 36.96
N SER A 203 26.91 12.41 36.98
CA SER A 203 26.07 11.49 37.76
C SER A 203 24.88 10.92 37.02
N GLN A 204 25.03 9.65 36.61
CA GLN A 204 24.40 8.41 37.11
C GLN A 204 22.88 8.56 37.35
N ASP A 205 22.00 7.81 36.71
CA ASP A 205 21.87 6.36 36.64
C ASP A 205 20.72 5.92 35.71
N ARG A 206 20.89 4.76 35.07
CA ARG A 206 19.87 3.80 34.69
C ARG A 206 18.74 4.17 33.71
N ALA A 207 18.94 3.85 32.45
CA ALA A 207 18.01 3.06 31.69
C ALA A 207 18.77 2.33 30.57
N THR A 208 19.20 1.13 30.89
CA THR A 208 19.90 0.18 30.03
C THR A 208 18.97 -0.42 28.99
N SER A 209 19.53 -0.51 27.77
CA SER A 209 19.45 -1.66 26.90
C SER A 209 18.08 -2.12 26.41
N PHE A 210 17.67 -1.64 25.23
CA PHE A 210 16.94 -2.45 24.24
C PHE A 210 17.03 -1.88 22.80
N VAL A 211 18.15 -1.38 22.35
CA VAL A 211 18.37 -0.97 20.96
C VAL A 211 19.76 -1.42 20.51
N GLY A 212 19.92 -2.70 20.24
CA GLY A 212 21.22 -3.25 19.89
C GLY A 212 21.26 -4.30 18.78
N ASN A 213 20.15 -4.65 18.12
CA ASN A 213 20.26 -5.75 17.15
C ASN A 213 19.41 -5.61 15.86
N ARG A 214 18.82 -4.44 15.57
CA ARG A 214 18.09 -4.22 14.31
C ARG A 214 18.90 -3.51 13.21
N ASN A 215 20.02 -2.89 13.55
CA ASN A 215 20.75 -2.06 12.59
C ASN A 215 21.81 -2.84 11.76
N ARG A 216 22.05 -4.11 12.05
CA ARG A 216 23.05 -4.88 11.31
C ARG A 216 22.50 -5.53 10.04
N THR A 217 21.27 -6.00 10.07
CA THR A 217 20.58 -6.60 8.90
C THR A 217 20.17 -5.55 7.86
N GLN A 218 19.76 -4.36 8.27
CA GLN A 218 19.42 -3.29 7.33
C GLN A 218 20.61 -2.74 6.55
N SER A 219 21.80 -2.74 7.13
CA SER A 219 23.01 -2.25 6.44
C SER A 219 23.55 -3.24 5.39
N GLU A 220 23.28 -4.53 5.53
CA GLU A 220 23.65 -5.56 4.55
C GLU A 220 22.67 -5.59 3.38
N GLU A 221 21.39 -5.42 3.63
CA GLU A 221 20.38 -5.30 2.56
C GLU A 221 20.57 -4.02 1.73
N LEU A 222 20.94 -2.91 2.35
CA LEU A 222 21.26 -1.66 1.66
C LEU A 222 22.51 -1.76 0.78
N ARG A 223 23.52 -2.54 1.20
CA ARG A 223 24.71 -2.80 0.39
C ARG A 223 24.39 -3.66 -0.83
N ASN A 224 23.50 -4.65 -0.69
CA ASN A 224 23.07 -5.48 -1.81
C ASN A 224 22.24 -4.70 -2.84
N VAL A 225 21.45 -3.73 -2.41
CA VAL A 225 20.71 -2.85 -3.33
C VAL A 225 21.67 -1.88 -4.03
N ALA A 226 22.65 -1.31 -3.33
CA ALA A 226 23.66 -0.45 -3.94
C ALA A 226 24.50 -1.18 -5.01
N SER A 227 24.88 -2.44 -4.77
CA SER A 227 25.63 -3.26 -5.73
C SER A 227 24.81 -3.64 -6.98
N MET A 228 23.48 -3.71 -6.86
CA MET A 228 22.60 -3.88 -8.02
C MET A 228 22.56 -2.64 -8.95
N PHE A 229 22.81 -1.46 -8.40
CA PHE A 229 22.85 -0.22 -9.19
C PHE A 229 24.23 0.04 -9.83
N GLU A 230 25.33 -0.45 -9.24
CA GLU A 230 26.66 -0.34 -9.83
C GLU A 230 26.86 -1.21 -11.09
N GLY A 231 26.08 -2.29 -11.23
CA GLY A 231 26.10 -3.17 -12.42
C GLY A 231 25.37 -2.65 -13.65
N LEU A 232 24.59 -1.56 -13.55
CA LEU A 232 23.76 -1.01 -14.65
C LEU A 232 24.36 0.22 -15.33
N GLY A 233 25.60 0.59 -14.99
CA GLY A 233 26.25 1.81 -15.47
C GLY A 233 27.36 1.62 -16.51
N ASN A 234 27.60 0.41 -17.00
CA ASN A 234 28.60 0.14 -18.04
C ASN A 234 28.01 -0.81 -19.09
N ASP A 235 27.21 -0.25 -19.99
CA ASP A 235 27.05 -0.70 -21.40
C ASP A 235 26.41 0.45 -22.21
#